data_3fc3db4ee4bcde5bd0da90ef44aa221b
#
_entry.id   3fc3db4ee4bcde5bd0da90ef44aa221b
#
_cell.length_a   1.000
_cell.length_b   1.000
_cell.length_c   1.000
_cell.angle_alpha   90.00
_cell.angle_beta   90.00
_cell.angle_gamma   90.00
#
_symmetry.space_group_name_H-M   'P 1'
#
loop_
_entity.id
_entity.type
_entity.pdbx_description
1 polymer ?
#
loop_
_entity_poly.entity_id
_entity_poly.type
_entity_poly.pdbx_seq_one_letter_code
_entity_poly.pdbx_strand_id
1 'polypeptide(L)'
;GCASVNLDGFMMSEGHIKDLYARYTSNADVAVTEGVMGLFDGYDAMRGSSAEISGLLRIPIVLVVNAKSTAYSVAPLLYGFRNFRKDLNVVGAVFNFVASESHYSFLRQACEDAGVEALGYLPKCADVEIPSRHLGLSLDEDFCFEEFADRVACLVEEHVDIDRLLAITALPERQPVPRVKEVMRTVSKANLNIAIARDPAFNFSYEENIHFLSTLGKITYFSPLRDDCLPEADFVYLPGGYPELYLSELSMNSGMRESIHSFVEVGGKLLAECGGMMYLCKEIIGTDGNAYPMAGVLPQSATMENMKLRLGYRTLCYKNDVLRGHEFHYSRIVPMESPLPSVAKAFTAKGGQTDTPLYRYKNVLAGYTHLYWGDPCRNDWFIDFLYGEAPDCSR
;
A
#
# COMPACT_ATOMS: atom_id res chain seq x y z
N GLY A 1 -15.21 12.62 -0.50
CA GLY A 1 -14.57 11.35 -0.82
C GLY A 1 -14.77 10.33 0.28
N CYS A 2 -14.65 9.07 -0.05
CA CYS A 2 -14.71 7.96 0.92
C CYS A 2 -13.35 7.72 1.57
N ALA A 3 -13.35 7.28 2.83
CA ALA A 3 -12.13 6.80 3.47
C ALA A 3 -11.65 5.54 2.75
N SER A 4 -10.33 5.42 2.55
CA SER A 4 -9.69 4.25 1.96
C SER A 4 -8.63 3.71 2.91
N VAL A 5 -8.59 2.40 3.08
CA VAL A 5 -7.62 1.72 3.95
C VAL A 5 -7.13 0.42 3.31
N ASN A 6 -5.86 0.11 3.48
CA ASN A 6 -5.30 -1.15 3.04
C ASN A 6 -5.61 -2.25 4.06
N LEU A 7 -5.96 -3.45 3.54
CA LEU A 7 -6.07 -4.68 4.32
C LEU A 7 -5.08 -5.69 3.76
N ASP A 8 -4.18 -6.20 4.59
CA ASP A 8 -3.09 -7.06 4.15
C ASP A 8 -2.79 -8.18 5.15
N GLY A 9 -3.02 -9.43 4.74
CA GLY A 9 -2.84 -10.60 5.59
C GLY A 9 -1.38 -10.99 5.89
N PHE A 10 -0.39 -10.41 5.19
CA PHE A 10 1.01 -10.61 5.49
C PHE A 10 1.52 -9.62 6.54
N MET A 11 1.21 -8.34 6.35
CA MET A 11 1.72 -7.26 7.19
C MET A 11 0.94 -7.10 8.50
N MET A 12 -0.37 -7.36 8.48
CA MET A 12 -1.29 -7.15 9.59
C MET A 12 -1.64 -8.45 10.32
N SER A 13 -2.02 -8.35 11.57
CA SER A 13 -2.67 -9.45 12.30
C SER A 13 -4.14 -9.57 11.91
N GLU A 14 -4.72 -10.77 12.03
CA GLU A 14 -6.14 -10.98 11.75
C GLU A 14 -7.06 -10.09 12.63
N GLY A 15 -6.67 -9.88 13.89
CA GLY A 15 -7.40 -9.00 14.81
C GLY A 15 -7.42 -7.57 14.29
N HIS A 16 -6.26 -7.06 13.89
CA HIS A 16 -6.13 -5.72 13.34
C HIS A 16 -6.94 -5.53 12.05
N ILE A 17 -6.91 -6.49 11.12
CA ILE A 17 -7.72 -6.46 9.89
C ILE A 17 -9.22 -6.34 10.22
N LYS A 18 -9.72 -7.13 11.19
CA LYS A 18 -11.12 -7.08 11.63
C LYS A 18 -11.47 -5.74 12.26
N ASP A 19 -10.60 -5.21 13.10
CA ASP A 19 -10.79 -3.93 13.77
C ASP A 19 -10.80 -2.76 12.77
N LEU A 20 -9.88 -2.77 11.80
CA LEU A 20 -9.84 -1.80 10.71
C LEU A 20 -11.14 -1.84 9.90
N TYR A 21 -11.52 -3.02 9.42
CA TYR A 21 -12.74 -3.18 8.65
C TYR A 21 -13.96 -2.69 9.43
N ALA A 22 -14.10 -3.08 10.69
CA ALA A 22 -15.20 -2.63 11.54
C ALA A 22 -15.20 -1.11 11.73
N ARG A 23 -14.04 -0.50 11.97
CA ARG A 23 -13.90 0.95 12.20
C ARG A 23 -14.25 1.76 10.95
N TYR A 24 -13.68 1.42 9.80
CA TYR A 24 -13.89 2.16 8.56
C TYR A 24 -15.28 1.96 7.95
N THR A 25 -15.94 0.86 8.29
CA THR A 25 -17.29 0.57 7.80
C THR A 25 -18.40 0.88 8.80
N SER A 26 -18.08 1.37 10.01
CA SER A 26 -19.06 1.57 11.10
C SER A 26 -20.19 2.53 10.75
N ASN A 27 -19.88 3.57 9.98
CA ASN A 27 -20.83 4.62 9.57
C ASN A 27 -21.12 4.58 8.06
N ALA A 28 -20.77 3.50 7.37
CA ALA A 28 -20.99 3.36 5.94
C ALA A 28 -22.23 2.53 5.66
N ASP A 29 -23.08 2.96 4.73
CA ASP A 29 -24.18 2.19 4.22
C ASP A 29 -23.68 1.04 3.34
N VAL A 30 -22.61 1.26 2.59
CA VAL A 30 -21.95 0.29 1.71
C VAL A 30 -20.44 0.34 1.90
N ALA A 31 -19.79 -0.81 1.92
CA ALA A 31 -18.35 -0.96 1.90
C ALA A 31 -17.92 -1.75 0.67
N VAL A 32 -16.96 -1.22 -0.08
CA VAL A 32 -16.36 -1.90 -1.23
C VAL A 32 -14.93 -2.28 -0.90
N THR A 33 -14.63 -3.57 -0.97
CA THR A 33 -13.26 -4.09 -0.78
C THR A 33 -12.73 -4.57 -2.12
N GLU A 34 -11.74 -3.88 -2.66
CA GLU A 34 -11.11 -4.27 -3.93
C GLU A 34 -10.06 -5.35 -3.72
N GLY A 35 -10.14 -6.42 -4.52
CA GLY A 35 -9.10 -7.44 -4.64
C GLY A 35 -8.12 -7.06 -5.74
N VAL A 36 -6.89 -6.68 -5.37
CA VAL A 36 -5.87 -6.16 -6.31
C VAL A 36 -5.31 -7.24 -7.24
N MET A 37 -5.16 -8.48 -6.73
CA MET A 37 -4.66 -9.63 -7.49
C MET A 37 -5.78 -10.62 -7.82
N GLY A 38 -5.47 -11.68 -8.54
CA GLY A 38 -6.43 -12.78 -8.72
C GLY A 38 -6.95 -13.28 -7.36
N LEU A 39 -8.22 -13.69 -7.32
CA LEU A 39 -8.93 -13.98 -6.07
C LEU A 39 -8.15 -14.90 -5.11
N PHE A 40 -7.47 -15.93 -5.65
CA PHE A 40 -6.71 -16.90 -4.87
C PHE A 40 -5.20 -16.67 -4.87
N ASP A 41 -4.72 -15.59 -5.51
CA ASP A 41 -3.31 -15.30 -5.64
C ASP A 41 -2.79 -14.57 -4.40
N GLY A 42 -2.12 -15.30 -3.53
CA GLY A 42 -1.46 -14.78 -2.35
C GLY A 42 0.06 -14.97 -2.40
N TYR A 43 0.74 -14.60 -1.32
CA TYR A 43 2.20 -14.74 -1.23
C TYR A 43 2.67 -16.20 -1.07
N ASP A 44 1.78 -17.07 -0.57
CA ASP A 44 2.00 -18.50 -0.45
C ASP A 44 0.66 -19.23 -0.70
N ALA A 45 0.45 -19.65 -1.95
CA ALA A 45 -0.85 -20.09 -2.43
C ALA A 45 -1.94 -19.04 -2.07
N MET A 46 -2.96 -19.43 -1.32
CA MET A 46 -4.08 -18.54 -0.97
C MET A 46 -3.76 -17.60 0.21
N ARG A 47 -2.64 -17.79 0.93
CA ARG A 47 -2.30 -16.94 2.08
C ARG A 47 -1.96 -15.51 1.63
N GLY A 48 -2.61 -14.52 2.23
CA GLY A 48 -2.51 -13.10 1.85
C GLY A 48 -3.32 -12.73 0.61
N SER A 49 -4.18 -13.63 0.09
CA SER A 49 -5.04 -13.34 -1.06
C SER A 49 -6.32 -12.59 -0.67
N SER A 50 -7.00 -12.05 -1.67
CA SER A 50 -8.35 -11.47 -1.51
C SER A 50 -9.35 -12.49 -0.98
N ALA A 51 -9.19 -13.78 -1.33
CA ALA A 51 -10.01 -14.86 -0.81
C ALA A 51 -9.84 -15.04 0.71
N GLU A 52 -8.59 -14.98 1.22
CA GLU A 52 -8.35 -15.06 2.66
C GLU A 52 -8.99 -13.89 3.42
N ILE A 53 -8.85 -12.67 2.91
CA ILE A 53 -9.49 -11.47 3.49
C ILE A 53 -11.02 -11.61 3.47
N SER A 54 -11.60 -12.02 2.33
CA SER A 54 -13.05 -12.23 2.24
C SER A 54 -13.55 -13.29 3.25
N GLY A 55 -12.84 -14.41 3.38
CA GLY A 55 -13.17 -15.46 4.35
C GLY A 55 -13.05 -14.99 5.81
N LEU A 56 -11.98 -14.24 6.12
CA LEU A 56 -11.73 -13.68 7.45
C LEU A 56 -12.83 -12.70 7.88
N LEU A 57 -13.28 -11.86 6.94
CA LEU A 57 -14.31 -10.84 7.15
C LEU A 57 -15.72 -11.34 6.89
N ARG A 58 -15.88 -12.53 6.29
CA ARG A 58 -17.15 -13.12 5.87
C ARG A 58 -17.96 -12.23 4.94
N ILE A 59 -17.28 -11.54 4.03
CA ILE A 59 -17.90 -10.66 3.05
C ILE A 59 -18.15 -11.42 1.73
N PRO A 60 -19.28 -11.14 1.04
CA PRO A 60 -19.57 -11.75 -0.25
C PRO A 60 -18.61 -11.26 -1.34
N ILE A 61 -18.36 -12.12 -2.32
CA ILE A 61 -17.47 -11.85 -3.44
C ILE A 61 -18.29 -11.66 -4.72
N VAL A 62 -18.04 -10.57 -5.41
CA VAL A 62 -18.50 -10.32 -6.77
C VAL A 62 -17.29 -10.37 -7.70
N LEU A 63 -17.33 -11.26 -8.69
CA LEU A 63 -16.26 -11.40 -9.66
C LEU A 63 -16.38 -10.35 -10.76
N VAL A 64 -15.29 -9.64 -11.05
CA VAL A 64 -15.17 -8.81 -12.25
C VAL A 64 -14.39 -9.60 -13.30
N VAL A 65 -15.06 -10.02 -14.37
CA VAL A 65 -14.51 -10.97 -15.33
C VAL A 65 -14.25 -10.28 -16.66
N ASN A 66 -13.01 -10.36 -17.16
CA ASN A 66 -12.69 -9.92 -18.50
C ASN A 66 -13.32 -10.87 -19.54
N ALA A 67 -14.35 -10.40 -20.23
CA ALA A 67 -15.08 -11.18 -21.24
C ALA A 67 -14.56 -10.98 -22.67
N LYS A 68 -13.43 -10.30 -22.86
CA LYS A 68 -12.84 -10.11 -24.19
C LYS A 68 -12.55 -11.47 -24.82
N SER A 69 -13.15 -11.72 -25.97
CA SER A 69 -12.96 -12.94 -26.79
C SER A 69 -13.35 -14.25 -26.08
N THR A 70 -14.24 -14.19 -25.07
CA THR A 70 -14.84 -15.37 -24.45
C THR A 70 -16.35 -15.21 -24.38
N ALA A 71 -17.09 -16.31 -24.44
CA ALA A 71 -18.55 -16.35 -24.33
C ALA A 71 -18.95 -17.41 -23.29
N TYR A 72 -19.74 -18.42 -23.68
CA TYR A 72 -20.18 -19.47 -22.76
C TYR A 72 -19.02 -20.25 -22.08
N SER A 73 -17.83 -20.27 -22.67
CA SER A 73 -16.63 -20.90 -22.06
C SER A 73 -16.18 -20.26 -20.75
N VAL A 74 -16.80 -19.17 -20.30
CA VAL A 74 -16.59 -18.60 -18.98
C VAL A 74 -17.25 -19.45 -17.88
N ALA A 75 -18.24 -20.32 -18.21
CA ALA A 75 -18.96 -21.15 -17.24
C ALA A 75 -18.03 -22.03 -16.37
N PRO A 76 -17.07 -22.80 -16.92
CA PRO A 76 -16.10 -23.55 -16.12
C PRO A 76 -15.27 -22.66 -15.19
N LEU A 77 -14.91 -21.43 -15.61
CA LEU A 77 -14.19 -20.47 -14.80
C LEU A 77 -15.01 -20.03 -13.59
N LEU A 78 -16.25 -19.61 -13.80
CA LEU A 78 -17.18 -19.20 -12.74
C LEU A 78 -17.47 -20.35 -11.79
N TYR A 79 -17.74 -21.54 -12.34
CA TYR A 79 -17.95 -22.75 -11.55
C TYR A 79 -16.75 -23.08 -10.68
N GLY A 80 -15.54 -22.94 -11.23
CA GLY A 80 -14.28 -23.13 -10.51
C GLY A 80 -14.17 -22.14 -9.34
N PHE A 81 -14.31 -20.84 -9.59
CA PHE A 81 -14.24 -19.83 -8.52
C PHE A 81 -15.28 -20.07 -7.41
N ARG A 82 -16.51 -20.40 -7.78
CA ARG A 82 -17.58 -20.64 -6.80
C ARG A 82 -17.36 -21.89 -5.96
N ASN A 83 -16.84 -22.96 -6.54
CA ASN A 83 -16.82 -24.28 -5.91
C ASN A 83 -15.45 -24.70 -5.40
N PHE A 84 -14.37 -24.01 -5.76
CA PHE A 84 -13.02 -24.34 -5.32
C PHE A 84 -12.85 -24.26 -3.80
N ARG A 85 -13.52 -23.28 -3.17
CA ARG A 85 -13.54 -23.08 -1.72
C ARG A 85 -14.98 -22.89 -1.24
N LYS A 86 -15.47 -23.86 -0.47
CA LYS A 86 -16.83 -23.87 0.04
C LYS A 86 -17.07 -22.89 1.19
N ASP A 87 -16.01 -22.41 1.81
CA ASP A 87 -16.02 -21.43 2.90
C ASP A 87 -16.09 -19.98 2.40
N LEU A 88 -16.04 -19.79 1.08
CA LEU A 88 -16.17 -18.47 0.45
C LEU A 88 -17.56 -18.32 -0.21
N ASN A 89 -18.07 -17.10 -0.19
CA ASN A 89 -19.38 -16.76 -0.72
C ASN A 89 -19.26 -15.97 -2.02
N VAL A 90 -19.04 -16.65 -3.16
CA VAL A 90 -19.07 -16.02 -4.49
C VAL A 90 -20.53 -15.91 -4.92
N VAL A 91 -21.07 -14.69 -4.93
CA VAL A 91 -22.50 -14.42 -5.12
C VAL A 91 -22.86 -13.97 -6.52
N GLY A 92 -21.99 -13.23 -7.21
CA GLY A 92 -22.31 -12.65 -8.50
C GLY A 92 -21.08 -12.39 -9.38
N ALA A 93 -21.34 -12.02 -10.63
CA ALA A 93 -20.31 -11.60 -11.58
C ALA A 93 -20.77 -10.40 -12.41
N VAL A 94 -19.83 -9.48 -12.66
CA VAL A 94 -19.92 -8.39 -13.64
C VAL A 94 -18.89 -8.66 -14.73
N PHE A 95 -19.28 -8.49 -15.99
CA PHE A 95 -18.41 -8.76 -17.13
C PHE A 95 -17.87 -7.48 -17.72
N ASN A 96 -16.57 -7.37 -17.91
CA ASN A 96 -15.93 -6.25 -18.57
C ASN A 96 -15.57 -6.58 -20.03
N PHE A 97 -15.53 -5.56 -20.90
CA PHE A 97 -15.26 -5.67 -22.33
C PHE A 97 -16.26 -6.53 -23.10
N VAL A 98 -17.54 -6.45 -22.77
CA VAL A 98 -18.61 -7.12 -23.51
C VAL A 98 -18.88 -6.40 -24.84
N ALA A 99 -18.99 -7.15 -25.93
CA ALA A 99 -19.08 -6.59 -27.27
C ALA A 99 -20.52 -6.22 -27.69
N SER A 100 -21.55 -6.91 -27.16
CA SER A 100 -22.95 -6.73 -27.51
C SER A 100 -23.90 -7.43 -26.55
N GLU A 101 -25.19 -7.11 -26.60
CA GLU A 101 -26.25 -7.82 -25.89
C GLU A 101 -26.29 -9.33 -26.20
N SER A 102 -26.12 -9.71 -27.46
CA SER A 102 -26.01 -11.12 -27.84
C SER A 102 -24.83 -11.81 -27.17
N HIS A 103 -23.67 -11.12 -27.06
CA HIS A 103 -22.53 -11.64 -26.31
C HIS A 103 -22.87 -11.79 -24.82
N TYR A 104 -23.52 -10.81 -24.21
CA TYR A 104 -23.93 -10.86 -22.81
C TYR A 104 -24.93 -11.99 -22.54
N SER A 105 -25.81 -12.34 -23.48
CA SER A 105 -26.75 -13.44 -23.31
C SER A 105 -26.06 -14.79 -23.05
N PHE A 106 -24.93 -15.06 -23.71
CA PHE A 106 -24.12 -16.26 -23.47
C PHE A 106 -23.44 -16.25 -22.10
N LEU A 107 -22.99 -15.07 -21.67
CA LEU A 107 -22.34 -14.90 -20.35
C LEU A 107 -23.36 -15.08 -19.21
N ARG A 108 -24.59 -14.58 -19.41
CA ARG A 108 -25.68 -14.77 -18.47
C ARG A 108 -26.05 -16.25 -18.31
N GLN A 109 -26.18 -16.98 -19.44
CA GLN A 109 -26.43 -18.42 -19.39
C GLN A 109 -25.30 -19.17 -18.66
N ALA A 110 -24.04 -18.77 -18.88
CA ALA A 110 -22.89 -19.35 -18.19
C ALA A 110 -22.94 -19.10 -16.67
N CYS A 111 -23.44 -17.95 -16.24
CA CYS A 111 -23.67 -17.66 -14.81
C CYS A 111 -24.75 -18.56 -14.22
N GLU A 112 -25.88 -18.73 -14.89
CA GLU A 112 -26.98 -19.60 -14.47
C GLU A 112 -26.48 -21.02 -14.23
N ASP A 113 -25.75 -21.60 -15.20
CA ASP A 113 -25.21 -22.96 -15.11
C ASP A 113 -24.11 -23.11 -14.07
N ALA A 114 -23.34 -22.06 -13.79
CA ALA A 114 -22.34 -22.04 -12.72
C ALA A 114 -22.93 -21.74 -11.33
N GLY A 115 -24.21 -21.37 -11.25
CA GLY A 115 -24.88 -20.96 -10.01
C GLY A 115 -24.38 -19.64 -9.43
N VAL A 116 -23.87 -18.74 -10.27
CA VAL A 116 -23.42 -17.37 -9.95
C VAL A 116 -24.40 -16.39 -10.57
N GLU A 117 -24.75 -15.31 -9.90
CA GLU A 117 -25.68 -14.33 -10.44
C GLU A 117 -25.02 -13.41 -11.45
N ALA A 118 -25.64 -13.21 -12.62
CA ALA A 118 -25.20 -12.26 -13.61
C ALA A 118 -25.71 -10.86 -13.25
N LEU A 119 -24.83 -9.98 -12.79
CA LEU A 119 -25.20 -8.63 -12.30
C LEU A 119 -25.16 -7.57 -13.38
N GLY A 120 -24.55 -7.88 -14.52
CA GLY A 120 -24.44 -6.93 -15.63
C GLY A 120 -23.09 -6.98 -16.33
N TYR A 121 -22.84 -5.98 -17.16
CA TYR A 121 -21.61 -5.90 -17.92
C TYR A 121 -21.19 -4.45 -18.21
N LEU A 122 -19.92 -4.25 -18.54
CA LEU A 122 -19.40 -3.00 -19.06
C LEU A 122 -18.94 -3.22 -20.50
N PRO A 123 -19.42 -2.42 -21.46
CA PRO A 123 -18.93 -2.45 -22.83
C PRO A 123 -17.51 -1.88 -22.91
N LYS A 124 -16.83 -2.12 -24.03
CA LYS A 124 -15.58 -1.41 -24.29
C LYS A 124 -15.91 0.07 -24.56
N CYS A 125 -15.39 0.95 -23.73
CA CYS A 125 -15.59 2.40 -23.82
C CYS A 125 -14.24 3.12 -23.75
N ALA A 126 -13.88 3.82 -24.83
CA ALA A 126 -12.60 4.54 -24.90
C ALA A 126 -12.58 5.78 -23.95
N ASP A 127 -13.75 6.34 -23.67
CA ASP A 127 -13.87 7.56 -22.87
C ASP A 127 -13.59 7.36 -21.36
N VAL A 128 -13.47 6.09 -20.93
CA VAL A 128 -13.15 5.70 -19.54
C VAL A 128 -11.85 4.87 -19.47
N GLU A 129 -11.01 4.93 -20.48
CA GLU A 129 -9.67 4.34 -20.43
C GLU A 129 -8.72 5.30 -19.69
N ILE A 130 -8.14 4.84 -18.58
CA ILE A 130 -7.09 5.58 -17.89
C ILE A 130 -5.74 5.17 -18.49
N PRO A 131 -4.89 6.12 -18.93
CA PRO A 131 -3.55 5.79 -19.40
C PRO A 131 -2.77 5.07 -18.31
N SER A 132 -2.18 3.93 -18.62
CA SER A 132 -1.32 3.19 -17.70
C SER A 132 0.13 3.65 -17.86
N ARG A 133 0.83 3.87 -16.74
CA ARG A 133 2.29 4.05 -16.67
C ARG A 133 2.95 2.76 -16.19
N HIS A 134 4.28 2.70 -16.29
CA HIS A 134 5.05 1.56 -15.75
C HIS A 134 4.84 1.31 -14.25
N LEU A 135 4.34 2.28 -13.50
CA LEU A 135 4.14 2.25 -12.04
C LEU A 135 2.69 2.57 -11.63
N GLY A 136 1.72 2.11 -12.39
CA GLY A 136 0.30 2.32 -12.09
C GLY A 136 -0.40 3.28 -13.04
N LEU A 137 -1.52 3.85 -12.61
CA LEU A 137 -2.31 4.77 -13.42
C LEU A 137 -1.64 6.14 -13.45
N SER A 138 -1.60 6.76 -14.64
CA SER A 138 -1.17 8.14 -14.79
C SER A 138 -2.35 9.06 -14.54
N LEU A 139 -2.30 9.75 -13.40
CA LEU A 139 -3.17 10.90 -13.16
C LEU A 139 -2.34 12.16 -13.46
N ASP A 140 -2.28 12.56 -14.72
CA ASP A 140 -1.62 13.79 -15.13
C ASP A 140 -2.36 15.01 -14.54
N GLU A 141 -1.68 16.16 -14.43
CA GLU A 141 -2.28 17.39 -13.90
C GLU A 141 -3.55 17.83 -14.67
N ASP A 142 -3.66 17.41 -15.93
CA ASP A 142 -4.81 17.66 -16.80
C ASP A 142 -5.93 16.60 -16.67
N PHE A 143 -5.74 15.54 -15.85
CA PHE A 143 -6.75 14.49 -15.68
C PHE A 143 -7.85 14.93 -14.74
N CYS A 144 -9.04 15.19 -15.27
CA CYS A 144 -10.21 15.54 -14.47
C CYS A 144 -10.85 14.29 -13.86
N PHE A 145 -10.46 13.98 -12.61
CA PHE A 145 -10.97 12.81 -11.90
C PHE A 145 -12.49 12.81 -11.74
N GLU A 146 -13.11 13.94 -11.45
CA GLU A 146 -14.56 14.05 -11.26
C GLU A 146 -15.32 13.69 -12.55
N GLU A 147 -14.91 14.25 -13.70
CA GLU A 147 -15.52 13.91 -15.00
C GLU A 147 -15.36 12.42 -15.36
N PHE A 148 -14.19 11.85 -15.05
CA PHE A 148 -13.96 10.44 -15.26
C PHE A 148 -14.85 9.58 -14.36
N ALA A 149 -14.95 9.92 -13.06
CA ALA A 149 -15.80 9.23 -12.11
C ALA A 149 -17.28 9.28 -12.50
N ASP A 150 -17.77 10.43 -12.95
CA ASP A 150 -19.14 10.60 -13.41
C ASP A 150 -19.43 9.73 -14.64
N ARG A 151 -18.51 9.67 -15.62
CA ARG A 151 -18.67 8.81 -16.81
C ARG A 151 -18.70 7.33 -16.43
N VAL A 152 -17.82 6.89 -15.55
CA VAL A 152 -17.81 5.51 -15.05
C VAL A 152 -19.08 5.19 -14.28
N ALA A 153 -19.55 6.10 -13.42
CA ALA A 153 -20.80 5.93 -12.69
C ALA A 153 -22.00 5.78 -13.62
N CYS A 154 -22.17 6.66 -14.61
CA CYS A 154 -23.22 6.54 -15.61
C CYS A 154 -23.16 5.18 -16.34
N LEU A 155 -21.95 4.73 -16.74
CA LEU A 155 -21.77 3.46 -17.43
C LEU A 155 -22.16 2.26 -16.55
N VAL A 156 -21.83 2.32 -15.27
CA VAL A 156 -22.19 1.28 -14.30
C VAL A 156 -23.69 1.28 -14.03
N GLU A 157 -24.31 2.44 -13.83
CA GLU A 157 -25.77 2.56 -13.59
C GLU A 157 -26.61 2.09 -14.80
N GLU A 158 -26.11 2.28 -16.02
CA GLU A 158 -26.80 1.86 -17.25
C GLU A 158 -26.75 0.33 -17.45
N HIS A 159 -25.65 -0.32 -17.05
CA HIS A 159 -25.36 -1.70 -17.46
C HIS A 159 -25.28 -2.71 -16.32
N VAL A 160 -25.28 -2.28 -15.06
CA VAL A 160 -25.19 -3.17 -13.89
C VAL A 160 -26.44 -2.99 -13.00
N ASP A 161 -27.05 -4.10 -12.61
CA ASP A 161 -28.16 -4.11 -11.67
C ASP A 161 -27.68 -3.81 -10.25
N ILE A 162 -27.61 -2.52 -9.92
CA ILE A 162 -27.10 -2.04 -8.62
C ILE A 162 -28.02 -2.46 -7.48
N ASP A 163 -29.34 -2.42 -7.66
CA ASP A 163 -30.29 -2.83 -6.63
C ASP A 163 -30.11 -4.30 -6.27
N ARG A 164 -29.92 -5.12 -7.30
CA ARG A 164 -29.67 -6.54 -7.11
C ARG A 164 -28.29 -6.80 -6.48
N LEU A 165 -27.25 -6.07 -6.92
CA LEU A 165 -25.92 -6.12 -6.31
C LEU A 165 -26.01 -5.85 -4.80
N LEU A 166 -26.67 -4.79 -4.40
CA LEU A 166 -26.86 -4.43 -3.00
C LEU A 166 -27.64 -5.50 -2.24
N ALA A 167 -28.70 -6.04 -2.85
CA ALA A 167 -29.54 -7.06 -2.21
C ALA A 167 -28.77 -8.37 -1.92
N ILE A 168 -27.97 -8.87 -2.88
CA ILE A 168 -27.25 -10.14 -2.71
C ILE A 168 -25.95 -10.02 -1.91
N THR A 169 -25.45 -8.80 -1.74
CA THR A 169 -24.27 -8.51 -0.92
C THR A 169 -24.61 -7.99 0.47
N ALA A 170 -25.90 -7.82 0.77
CA ALA A 170 -26.34 -7.40 2.10
C ALA A 170 -25.85 -8.37 3.17
N LEU A 171 -25.17 -7.86 4.17
CA LEU A 171 -24.75 -8.63 5.32
C LEU A 171 -25.86 -8.61 6.39
N PRO A 172 -26.09 -9.71 7.11
CA PRO A 172 -26.97 -9.67 8.28
C PRO A 172 -26.44 -8.65 9.29
N GLU A 173 -27.33 -8.10 10.12
CA GLU A 173 -26.97 -7.10 11.14
C GLU A 173 -25.67 -7.46 11.85
N ARG A 174 -24.75 -6.51 11.88
CA ARG A 174 -23.43 -6.71 12.47
C ARG A 174 -23.55 -7.06 13.94
N GLN A 175 -23.07 -8.25 14.29
CA GLN A 175 -22.70 -8.46 15.68
C GLN A 175 -21.52 -7.52 15.98
N PRO A 176 -21.56 -6.76 17.10
CA PRO A 176 -20.44 -5.92 17.48
C PRO A 176 -19.19 -6.80 17.57
N VAL A 177 -18.21 -6.50 16.72
CA VAL A 177 -16.91 -7.17 16.84
C VAL A 177 -16.39 -6.82 18.23
N PRO A 178 -16.08 -7.81 19.09
CA PRO A 178 -15.49 -7.51 20.39
C PRO A 178 -14.25 -6.69 20.14
N ARG A 179 -14.21 -5.45 20.62
CA ARG A 179 -12.99 -4.64 20.58
C ARG A 179 -11.92 -5.47 21.28
N VAL A 180 -10.95 -5.94 20.52
CA VAL A 180 -9.71 -6.44 21.12
C VAL A 180 -9.22 -5.28 21.96
N LYS A 181 -9.16 -5.45 23.28
CA LYS A 181 -8.56 -4.43 24.15
C LYS A 181 -7.16 -4.20 23.59
N GLU A 182 -6.97 -3.06 22.93
CA GLU A 182 -5.65 -2.62 22.50
C GLU A 182 -4.77 -2.69 23.74
N VAL A 183 -3.89 -3.68 23.79
CA VAL A 183 -2.75 -3.67 24.70
C VAL A 183 -1.77 -2.69 24.10
N MET A 184 -2.21 -1.43 24.00
CA MET A 184 -1.24 -0.36 23.77
C MET A 184 -0.30 -0.39 24.96
N ARG A 185 0.98 -0.67 24.70
CA ARG A 185 2.01 -0.21 25.63
C ARG A 185 1.66 1.23 25.94
N THR A 186 1.39 1.53 27.20
CA THR A 186 1.07 2.89 27.64
C THR A 186 2.33 3.72 27.44
N VAL A 187 2.53 4.16 26.21
CA VAL A 187 3.53 5.18 25.91
C VAL A 187 3.01 6.40 26.64
N SER A 188 3.71 6.79 27.71
CA SER A 188 3.48 8.10 28.35
C SER A 188 3.29 9.09 27.22
N LYS A 189 2.18 9.86 27.20
CA LYS A 189 1.85 10.82 26.15
C LYS A 189 3.02 11.80 25.94
N ALA A 190 4.02 11.37 25.20
CA ALA A 190 5.05 12.25 24.68
C ALA A 190 4.38 13.07 23.60
N ASN A 191 4.24 14.35 23.80
CA ASN A 191 3.66 15.27 22.84
C ASN A 191 4.72 15.59 21.78
N LEU A 192 5.04 14.61 20.91
CA LEU A 192 6.05 14.75 19.90
C LEU A 192 5.62 15.72 18.80
N ASN A 193 6.56 16.53 18.32
CA ASN A 193 6.41 17.20 17.03
C ASN A 193 6.88 16.24 15.92
N ILE A 194 5.99 15.82 15.05
CA ILE A 194 6.21 14.83 14.02
C ILE A 194 6.13 15.50 12.65
N ALA A 195 7.22 15.52 11.90
CA ALA A 195 7.24 16.02 10.53
C ALA A 195 7.13 14.86 9.53
N ILE A 196 6.19 14.95 8.59
CA ILE A 196 5.96 13.93 7.55
C ILE A 196 6.06 14.58 6.19
N ALA A 197 6.96 14.09 5.33
CA ALA A 197 7.01 14.54 3.95
C ALA A 197 5.74 14.12 3.19
N ARG A 198 5.13 15.07 2.48
CA ARG A 198 3.91 14.83 1.70
C ARG A 198 3.81 15.79 0.53
N ASP A 199 4.12 15.30 -0.65
CA ASP A 199 3.98 16.00 -1.93
C ASP A 199 3.97 14.97 -3.08
N PRO A 200 3.91 15.37 -4.35
CA PRO A 200 3.93 14.43 -5.47
C PRO A 200 5.15 13.48 -5.51
N ALA A 201 6.29 13.86 -4.93
CA ALA A 201 7.48 13.00 -4.86
C ALA A 201 7.43 12.02 -3.67
N PHE A 202 6.66 12.33 -2.60
CA PHE A 202 6.57 11.56 -1.35
C PHE A 202 5.11 11.39 -0.93
N ASN A 203 4.42 10.41 -1.53
CA ASN A 203 2.98 10.25 -1.37
C ASN A 203 2.54 8.82 -0.96
N PHE A 204 3.50 7.91 -0.78
CA PHE A 204 3.16 6.54 -0.40
C PHE A 204 3.38 6.30 1.09
N SER A 205 2.29 6.30 1.86
CA SER A 205 2.26 5.94 3.27
C SER A 205 0.98 5.17 3.58
N TYR A 206 1.04 4.25 4.56
CA TYR A 206 -0.17 3.61 5.07
C TYR A 206 -0.92 4.56 6.01
N GLU A 207 -2.23 4.70 5.81
CA GLU A 207 -3.08 5.56 6.64
C GLU A 207 -2.98 5.20 8.13
N GLU A 208 -2.92 3.91 8.45
CA GLU A 208 -2.80 3.45 9.84
C GLU A 208 -1.45 3.76 10.48
N ASN A 209 -0.38 3.82 9.69
CA ASN A 209 0.91 4.31 10.20
C ASN A 209 0.80 5.79 10.60
N ILE A 210 0.13 6.59 9.77
CA ILE A 210 -0.12 8.02 10.04
C ILE A 210 -1.07 8.18 11.24
N HIS A 211 -2.13 7.38 11.29
CA HIS A 211 -3.05 7.37 12.43
C HIS A 211 -2.31 7.04 13.72
N PHE A 212 -1.46 6.01 13.72
CA PHE A 212 -0.64 5.68 14.87
C PHE A 212 0.28 6.84 15.29
N LEU A 213 0.97 7.49 14.35
CA LEU A 213 1.78 8.68 14.64
C LEU A 213 0.95 9.81 15.28
N SER A 214 -0.29 10.02 14.83
CA SER A 214 -1.18 11.04 15.38
C SER A 214 -1.54 10.79 16.86
N THR A 215 -1.44 9.55 17.33
CA THR A 215 -1.64 9.22 18.75
C THR A 215 -0.44 9.58 19.63
N LEU A 216 0.75 9.73 19.02
CA LEU A 216 2.01 10.04 19.72
C LEU A 216 2.30 11.53 19.80
N GLY A 217 1.71 12.36 18.93
CA GLY A 217 1.97 13.78 18.94
C GLY A 217 1.30 14.57 17.82
N LYS A 218 1.78 15.79 17.62
CA LYS A 218 1.30 16.69 16.58
C LYS A 218 2.00 16.40 15.27
N ILE A 219 1.22 16.13 14.22
CA ILE A 219 1.73 15.94 12.86
C ILE A 219 1.77 17.29 12.13
N THR A 220 2.90 17.57 11.49
CA THR A 220 3.09 18.67 10.54
C THR A 220 3.56 18.08 9.22
N TYR A 221 2.80 18.29 8.16
CA TYR A 221 3.23 17.89 6.80
C TYR A 221 4.13 18.95 6.22
N PHE A 222 5.15 18.52 5.46
CA PHE A 222 6.04 19.40 4.71
C PHE A 222 6.30 18.84 3.32
N SER A 223 6.70 19.71 2.40
CA SER A 223 6.98 19.36 1.01
C SER A 223 8.47 19.50 0.70
N PRO A 224 9.21 18.41 0.52
CA PRO A 224 10.59 18.51 0.02
C PRO A 224 10.73 19.22 -1.33
N LEU A 225 9.68 19.27 -2.14
CA LEU A 225 9.67 19.99 -3.41
C LEU A 225 9.47 21.51 -3.27
N ARG A 226 8.75 21.97 -2.23
CA ARG A 226 8.23 23.35 -2.18
C ARG A 226 8.69 24.15 -0.97
N ASP A 227 8.89 23.49 0.19
CA ASP A 227 9.27 24.16 1.42
C ASP A 227 10.79 24.35 1.46
N ASP A 228 11.25 25.48 1.99
CA ASP A 228 12.68 25.82 2.02
C ASP A 228 13.45 25.06 3.10
N CYS A 229 12.79 24.58 4.15
CA CYS A 229 13.43 23.87 5.25
C CYS A 229 12.47 22.95 6.00
N LEU A 230 13.07 22.02 6.75
CA LEU A 230 12.34 21.10 7.64
C LEU A 230 11.66 21.89 8.76
N PRO A 231 10.36 21.62 9.09
CA PRO A 231 9.74 22.18 10.28
C PRO A 231 10.39 21.62 11.56
N GLU A 232 10.20 22.33 12.68
CA GLU A 232 10.67 21.84 13.98
C GLU A 232 10.03 20.48 14.29
N ALA A 233 10.86 19.48 14.58
CA ALA A 233 10.41 18.11 14.78
C ALA A 233 11.30 17.33 15.76
N ASP A 234 10.67 16.42 16.52
CA ASP A 234 11.35 15.39 17.31
C ASP A 234 11.55 14.11 16.49
N PHE A 235 10.68 13.88 15.51
CA PHE A 235 10.72 12.76 14.59
C PHE A 235 10.34 13.17 13.18
N VAL A 236 11.10 12.70 12.19
CA VAL A 236 10.84 12.91 10.76
C VAL A 236 10.52 11.59 10.07
N TYR A 237 9.48 11.58 9.27
CA TYR A 237 9.14 10.47 8.39
C TYR A 237 9.21 10.89 6.93
N LEU A 238 10.08 10.25 6.17
CA LEU A 238 10.17 10.36 4.71
C LEU A 238 9.57 9.09 4.10
N PRO A 239 8.30 9.12 3.68
CA PRO A 239 7.64 7.95 3.11
C PRO A 239 8.16 7.62 1.72
N GLY A 240 7.61 6.56 1.13
CA GLY A 240 7.84 6.26 -0.27
C GLY A 240 7.19 7.23 -1.24
N GLY A 241 7.47 7.04 -2.51
CA GLY A 241 6.99 7.85 -3.60
C GLY A 241 7.89 7.73 -4.81
N TYR A 242 7.88 8.76 -5.64
CA TYR A 242 8.56 8.79 -6.94
C TYR A 242 9.53 9.97 -7.06
N PRO A 243 10.58 10.07 -6.22
CA PRO A 243 11.53 11.17 -6.29
C PRO A 243 12.26 11.23 -7.64
N GLU A 244 12.37 10.10 -8.34
CA GLU A 244 12.96 10.01 -9.67
C GLU A 244 12.22 10.80 -10.75
N LEU A 245 10.98 11.18 -10.52
CA LEU A 245 10.21 12.04 -11.43
C LEU A 245 10.46 13.54 -11.18
N TYR A 246 11.11 13.89 -10.06
CA TYR A 246 11.30 15.26 -9.57
C TYR A 246 12.77 15.57 -9.22
N LEU A 247 13.71 14.89 -9.92
CA LEU A 247 15.14 14.96 -9.58
C LEU A 247 15.71 16.37 -9.62
N SER A 248 15.30 17.15 -10.62
CA SER A 248 15.77 18.52 -10.81
C SER A 248 15.31 19.42 -9.67
N GLU A 249 14.02 19.39 -9.35
CA GLU A 249 13.39 20.20 -8.31
C GLU A 249 13.98 19.86 -6.92
N LEU A 250 14.03 18.56 -6.59
CA LEU A 250 14.62 18.10 -5.33
C LEU A 250 16.10 18.48 -5.19
N SER A 251 16.86 18.37 -6.29
CA SER A 251 18.27 18.73 -6.33
C SER A 251 18.48 20.23 -6.15
N MET A 252 17.65 21.09 -6.73
CA MET A 252 17.73 22.54 -6.61
C MET A 252 17.34 23.06 -5.22
N ASN A 253 16.51 22.34 -4.48
CA ASN A 253 16.10 22.74 -3.13
C ASN A 253 17.19 22.44 -2.08
N SER A 254 18.28 23.23 -2.12
CA SER A 254 19.43 23.05 -1.21
C SER A 254 19.04 23.30 0.25
N GLY A 255 18.17 24.27 0.53
CA GLY A 255 17.73 24.59 1.90
C GLY A 255 17.07 23.40 2.60
N MET A 256 16.14 22.73 1.94
CA MET A 256 15.51 21.52 2.48
C MET A 256 16.52 20.38 2.67
N ARG A 257 17.37 20.12 1.68
CA ARG A 257 18.41 19.08 1.77
C ARG A 257 19.37 19.32 2.94
N GLU A 258 19.86 20.54 3.11
CA GLU A 258 20.76 20.94 4.20
C GLU A 258 20.07 20.88 5.56
N SER A 259 18.79 21.26 5.65
CA SER A 259 18.03 21.19 6.91
C SER A 259 17.80 19.75 7.36
N ILE A 260 17.48 18.83 6.45
CA ILE A 260 17.36 17.38 6.75
C ILE A 260 18.72 16.82 7.17
N HIS A 261 19.78 17.12 6.43
CA HIS A 261 21.14 16.69 6.79
C HIS A 261 21.50 17.17 8.20
N SER A 262 21.31 18.47 8.47
CA SER A 262 21.63 19.06 9.77
C SER A 262 20.80 18.46 10.90
N PHE A 263 19.50 18.20 10.69
CA PHE A 263 18.65 17.52 11.65
C PHE A 263 19.21 16.14 12.05
N VAL A 264 19.66 15.36 11.07
CA VAL A 264 20.26 14.04 11.32
C VAL A 264 21.62 14.18 12.03
N GLU A 265 22.45 15.15 11.62
CA GLU A 265 23.79 15.34 12.16
C GLU A 265 23.77 15.68 13.68
N VAL A 266 22.77 16.44 14.12
CA VAL A 266 22.57 16.75 15.57
C VAL A 266 21.84 15.62 16.35
N GLY A 267 21.56 14.49 15.70
CA GLY A 267 20.97 13.30 16.36
C GLY A 267 19.47 13.19 16.26
N GLY A 268 18.84 13.93 15.36
CA GLY A 268 17.40 13.81 15.06
C GLY A 268 17.00 12.41 14.62
N LYS A 269 15.80 11.97 15.00
CA LYS A 269 15.26 10.64 14.66
C LYS A 269 14.51 10.70 13.34
N LEU A 270 14.87 9.81 12.40
CA LEU A 270 14.30 9.80 11.07
C LEU A 270 14.09 8.38 10.56
N LEU A 271 12.89 8.09 10.02
CA LEU A 271 12.60 6.89 9.26
C LEU A 271 12.39 7.27 7.80
N ALA A 272 13.06 6.55 6.87
CA ALA A 272 12.93 6.78 5.44
C ALA A 272 12.69 5.47 4.68
N GLU A 273 11.67 5.45 3.84
CA GLU A 273 11.26 4.28 3.07
C GLU A 273 11.33 4.53 1.57
N CYS A 274 11.85 3.57 0.81
CA CYS A 274 11.88 3.56 -0.66
C CYS A 274 12.36 4.91 -1.25
N GLY A 275 11.46 5.72 -1.83
CA GLY A 275 11.77 7.05 -2.34
C GLY A 275 12.38 7.98 -1.27
N GLY A 276 11.88 7.93 -0.04
CA GLY A 276 12.44 8.68 1.09
C GLY A 276 13.89 8.27 1.39
N MET A 277 14.21 6.96 1.32
CA MET A 277 15.60 6.48 1.48
C MET A 277 16.47 6.96 0.31
N MET A 278 15.96 6.94 -0.93
CA MET A 278 16.69 7.47 -2.09
C MET A 278 17.02 8.96 -1.92
N TYR A 279 16.10 9.75 -1.38
CA TYR A 279 16.32 11.17 -1.09
C TYR A 279 17.38 11.42 0.00
N LEU A 280 17.57 10.47 0.92
CA LEU A 280 18.65 10.54 1.92
C LEU A 280 20.04 10.18 1.35
N CYS A 281 20.12 9.55 0.17
CA CYS A 281 21.39 9.24 -0.47
C CYS A 281 22.17 10.52 -0.80
N LYS A 282 23.47 10.36 -1.13
CA LYS A 282 24.30 11.45 -1.63
C LYS A 282 23.70 12.05 -2.90
N GLU A 283 23.24 11.19 -3.80
CA GLU A 283 22.67 11.56 -5.08
C GLU A 283 21.77 10.47 -5.64
N ILE A 284 20.92 10.84 -6.60
CA ILE A 284 20.20 9.90 -7.45
C ILE A 284 20.69 10.08 -8.87
N ILE A 285 21.15 9.00 -9.52
CA ILE A 285 21.50 8.97 -10.93
C ILE A 285 20.22 8.69 -11.71
N GLY A 286 19.80 9.64 -12.54
CA GLY A 286 18.60 9.57 -13.36
C GLY A 286 18.72 8.57 -14.51
N THR A 287 17.63 8.38 -15.25
CA THR A 287 17.63 7.59 -16.50
C THR A 287 18.43 8.25 -17.62
N ASP A 288 18.69 9.54 -17.50
CA ASP A 288 19.53 10.34 -18.39
C ASP A 288 21.05 10.21 -18.09
N GLY A 289 21.41 9.43 -17.05
CA GLY A 289 22.77 9.23 -16.59
C GLY A 289 23.36 10.41 -15.78
N ASN A 290 22.56 11.47 -15.54
CA ASN A 290 23.01 12.60 -14.74
C ASN A 290 22.84 12.31 -13.25
N ALA A 291 23.79 12.78 -12.45
CA ALA A 291 23.73 12.70 -10.99
C ALA A 291 23.06 13.94 -10.41
N TYR A 292 22.03 13.75 -9.64
CA TYR A 292 21.26 14.78 -8.96
C TYR A 292 21.54 14.73 -7.45
N PRO A 293 22.21 15.75 -6.88
CA PRO A 293 22.48 15.79 -5.43
C PRO A 293 21.20 15.71 -4.59
N MET A 294 21.24 14.89 -3.55
CA MET A 294 20.14 14.73 -2.59
C MET A 294 20.58 15.14 -1.18
N ALA A 295 19.90 14.72 -0.13
CA ALA A 295 20.20 15.20 1.24
C ALA A 295 21.57 14.77 1.78
N GLY A 296 22.23 13.76 1.20
CA GLY A 296 23.60 13.38 1.51
C GLY A 296 23.81 12.80 2.92
N VAL A 297 22.75 12.34 3.58
CA VAL A 297 22.80 11.69 4.89
C VAL A 297 23.46 10.31 4.77
N LEU A 298 23.07 9.55 3.75
CA LEU A 298 23.65 8.26 3.42
C LEU A 298 24.76 8.46 2.38
N PRO A 299 25.95 7.91 2.58
CA PRO A 299 27.09 8.13 1.68
C PRO A 299 26.96 7.47 0.30
N GLN A 300 25.94 6.65 0.12
CA GLN A 300 25.67 5.90 -1.09
C GLN A 300 24.88 6.69 -2.13
N SER A 301 24.89 6.22 -3.38
CA SER A 301 24.08 6.76 -4.48
C SER A 301 23.01 5.76 -4.88
N ALA A 302 21.82 6.27 -5.21
CA ALA A 302 20.76 5.47 -5.86
C ALA A 302 20.83 5.69 -7.38
N THR A 303 20.36 4.73 -8.18
CA THR A 303 20.32 4.88 -9.64
C THR A 303 19.07 4.32 -10.26
N MET A 304 18.60 4.98 -11.31
CA MET A 304 17.52 4.54 -12.20
C MET A 304 18.07 3.91 -13.50
N GLU A 305 19.37 3.82 -13.66
CA GLU A 305 19.95 3.13 -14.81
C GLU A 305 19.74 1.63 -14.74
N ASN A 306 19.47 1.01 -15.90
CA ASN A 306 19.21 -0.43 -16.01
C ASN A 306 18.11 -0.90 -15.05
N MET A 307 17.02 -0.17 -15.03
CA MET A 307 15.85 -0.42 -14.16
C MET A 307 15.42 -1.88 -14.20
N LYS A 308 15.25 -2.46 -13.02
CA LYS A 308 14.71 -3.80 -12.84
C LYS A 308 13.72 -3.79 -11.70
N LEU A 309 12.47 -4.19 -11.98
CA LEU A 309 11.45 -4.28 -10.96
C LEU A 309 11.86 -5.23 -9.83
N ARG A 310 11.87 -4.71 -8.62
CA ARG A 310 11.91 -5.48 -7.37
C ARG A 310 10.57 -5.34 -6.68
N LEU A 311 9.89 -6.46 -6.52
CA LEU A 311 8.53 -6.53 -6.00
C LEU A 311 8.41 -7.66 -5.01
N GLY A 312 7.65 -7.46 -3.95
CA GLY A 312 7.12 -8.50 -3.07
C GLY A 312 7.29 -8.20 -1.59
N TYR A 313 6.68 -9.06 -0.81
CA TYR A 313 6.73 -8.97 0.65
C TYR A 313 8.13 -9.23 1.22
N ARG A 314 8.42 -8.51 2.30
CA ARG A 314 9.67 -8.64 3.06
C ARG A 314 9.39 -8.81 4.55
N THR A 315 10.14 -9.74 5.12
CA THR A 315 10.29 -9.87 6.57
C THR A 315 11.70 -9.43 6.92
N LEU A 316 11.84 -8.41 7.76
CA LEU A 316 13.14 -7.93 8.23
C LEU A 316 13.30 -8.33 9.70
N CYS A 317 14.34 -9.13 9.99
CA CYS A 317 14.74 -9.44 11.36
C CYS A 317 15.72 -8.36 11.82
N TYR A 318 15.24 -7.43 12.61
CA TYR A 318 15.98 -6.30 13.15
C TYR A 318 16.05 -6.38 14.67
N LYS A 319 17.25 -6.52 15.23
CA LYS A 319 17.45 -6.83 16.65
C LYS A 319 16.65 -8.08 17.07
N ASN A 320 15.71 -7.94 18.00
CA ASN A 320 14.84 -9.03 18.48
C ASN A 320 13.45 -9.02 17.81
N ASP A 321 13.21 -8.08 16.91
CA ASP A 321 11.91 -7.83 16.30
C ASP A 321 11.82 -8.35 14.86
N VAL A 322 10.57 -8.57 14.44
CA VAL A 322 10.20 -8.97 13.08
C VAL A 322 9.35 -7.88 12.45
N LEU A 323 9.97 -7.11 11.55
CA LEU A 323 9.30 -6.07 10.80
C LEU A 323 8.73 -6.66 9.51
N ARG A 324 7.54 -6.25 9.11
CA ARG A 324 6.91 -6.69 7.87
C ARG A 324 6.55 -5.52 6.99
N GLY A 325 6.71 -5.71 5.69
CA GLY A 325 6.41 -4.71 4.69
C GLY A 325 6.49 -5.30 3.29
N HIS A 326 6.47 -4.45 2.30
CA HIS A 326 6.67 -4.85 0.90
C HIS A 326 7.66 -3.93 0.22
N GLU A 327 8.21 -4.38 -0.90
CA GLU A 327 9.02 -3.60 -1.83
C GLU A 327 8.30 -3.47 -3.15
N PHE A 328 8.43 -2.30 -3.75
CA PHE A 328 7.99 -2.03 -5.10
C PHE A 328 8.82 -0.87 -5.66
N HIS A 329 9.93 -1.18 -6.32
CA HIS A 329 10.83 -0.16 -6.88
C HIS A 329 11.59 -0.68 -8.09
N TYR A 330 12.09 0.24 -8.91
CA TYR A 330 12.95 -0.04 -10.07
C TYR A 330 14.39 0.38 -9.85
N SER A 331 14.61 1.30 -8.90
CA SER A 331 15.93 1.79 -8.54
C SER A 331 16.78 0.74 -7.83
N ARG A 332 18.07 0.99 -7.76
CA ARG A 332 19.04 0.20 -6.99
C ARG A 332 20.08 1.11 -6.36
N ILE A 333 20.72 0.64 -5.31
CA ILE A 333 21.91 1.29 -4.76
C ILE A 333 23.13 0.94 -5.62
N VAL A 334 23.92 1.95 -5.95
CA VAL A 334 25.17 1.77 -6.70
C VAL A 334 26.17 1.03 -5.80
N PRO A 335 26.83 -0.03 -6.31
CA PRO A 335 27.88 -0.71 -5.57
C PRO A 335 29.00 0.24 -5.15
N MET A 336 29.46 0.14 -3.91
CA MET A 336 30.55 0.92 -3.32
C MET A 336 31.65 0.00 -2.83
N GLU A 337 32.88 0.50 -2.72
CA GLU A 337 34.00 -0.23 -2.10
C GLU A 337 33.74 -0.55 -0.62
N SER A 338 33.10 0.39 0.09
CA SER A 338 32.72 0.24 1.51
C SER A 338 31.23 0.56 1.69
N PRO A 339 30.32 -0.39 1.38
CA PRO A 339 28.88 -0.16 1.51
C PRO A 339 28.47 -0.08 2.99
N LEU A 340 27.44 0.73 3.28
CA LEU A 340 26.80 0.68 4.59
C LEU A 340 26.27 -0.73 4.84
N PRO A 341 26.58 -1.35 5.99
CA PRO A 341 26.05 -2.67 6.31
C PRO A 341 24.55 -2.58 6.58
N SER A 342 23.81 -3.62 6.18
CA SER A 342 22.43 -3.78 6.64
C SER A 342 22.41 -4.14 8.13
N VAL A 343 21.55 -3.47 8.90
CA VAL A 343 21.33 -3.79 10.32
C VAL A 343 20.25 -4.85 10.54
N ALA A 344 19.63 -5.36 9.45
CA ALA A 344 18.62 -6.41 9.49
C ALA A 344 18.95 -7.53 8.49
N LYS A 345 18.47 -8.74 8.79
CA LYS A 345 18.40 -9.83 7.80
C LYS A 345 17.03 -9.81 7.15
N ALA A 346 17.01 -9.84 5.84
CA ALA A 346 15.79 -9.77 5.05
C ALA A 346 15.42 -11.13 4.43
N PHE A 347 14.12 -11.42 4.42
CA PHE A 347 13.57 -12.65 3.86
C PHE A 347 12.35 -12.33 3.00
N THR A 348 12.12 -13.13 1.98
CA THR A 348 10.88 -13.12 1.21
C THR A 348 9.73 -13.70 2.05
N ALA A 349 8.48 -13.54 1.61
CA ALA A 349 7.32 -14.14 2.27
C ALA A 349 7.42 -15.67 2.41
N LYS A 350 8.14 -16.34 1.50
CA LYS A 350 8.39 -17.80 1.51
C LYS A 350 9.60 -18.20 2.35
N GLY A 351 10.23 -17.28 3.06
CA GLY A 351 11.36 -17.53 3.96
C GLY A 351 12.74 -17.59 3.27
N GLY A 352 12.81 -17.39 1.96
CA GLY A 352 14.11 -17.27 1.26
C GLY A 352 14.81 -15.97 1.65
N GLN A 353 16.10 -16.03 1.99
CA GLN A 353 16.90 -14.85 2.31
C GLN A 353 17.05 -13.95 1.07
N THR A 354 17.03 -12.65 1.26
CA THR A 354 17.21 -11.64 0.23
C THR A 354 18.25 -10.59 0.64
N ASP A 355 18.78 -9.87 -0.34
CA ASP A 355 19.77 -8.82 -0.18
C ASP A 355 19.18 -7.44 0.12
N THR A 356 17.88 -7.37 0.44
CA THR A 356 17.19 -6.13 0.82
C THR A 356 17.83 -5.53 2.08
N PRO A 357 18.40 -4.34 2.01
CA PRO A 357 19.04 -3.73 3.17
C PRO A 357 18.06 -2.90 4.01
N LEU A 358 18.32 -2.88 5.32
CA LEU A 358 17.88 -1.83 6.22
C LEU A 358 19.13 -1.12 6.73
N TYR A 359 19.31 0.12 6.38
CA TYR A 359 20.46 0.92 6.78
C TYR A 359 20.22 1.64 8.09
N ARG A 360 21.27 1.79 8.88
CA ARG A 360 21.27 2.66 10.06
C ARG A 360 22.45 3.64 9.97
N TYR A 361 22.12 4.92 10.11
CA TYR A 361 23.10 5.98 10.28
C TYR A 361 22.65 6.87 11.43
N LYS A 362 23.45 6.95 12.51
CA LYS A 362 23.03 7.63 13.76
C LYS A 362 21.63 7.15 14.20
N ASN A 363 20.67 8.06 14.29
CA ASN A 363 19.26 7.80 14.64
C ASN A 363 18.35 7.72 13.42
N VAL A 364 18.91 7.42 12.25
CA VAL A 364 18.16 7.18 11.01
C VAL A 364 18.01 5.68 10.79
N LEU A 365 16.81 5.23 10.44
CA LEU A 365 16.57 3.94 9.77
C LEU A 365 16.09 4.23 8.35
N ALA A 366 16.68 3.56 7.36
CA ALA A 366 16.35 3.77 5.96
C ALA A 366 16.45 2.47 5.15
N GLY A 367 15.49 2.22 4.27
CA GLY A 367 15.49 1.03 3.41
C GLY A 367 14.47 1.13 2.29
N TYR A 368 14.49 0.13 1.39
CA TYR A 368 13.50 0.05 0.30
C TYR A 368 12.13 -0.46 0.76
N THR A 369 12.09 -1.17 1.88
CA THR A 369 10.85 -1.80 2.35
C THR A 369 9.90 -0.75 2.93
N HIS A 370 8.67 -0.72 2.42
CA HIS A 370 7.56 0.01 3.02
C HIS A 370 7.04 -0.79 4.21
N LEU A 371 7.36 -0.35 5.42
CA LEU A 371 7.05 -1.04 6.66
C LEU A 371 5.64 -0.70 7.15
N TYR A 372 4.98 -1.68 7.76
CA TYR A 372 3.69 -1.48 8.41
C TYR A 372 3.84 -1.55 9.93
N TRP A 373 3.54 -0.47 10.63
CA TRP A 373 3.57 -0.37 12.10
C TRP A 373 2.26 0.14 12.71
N GLY A 374 1.21 0.29 11.89
CA GLY A 374 -0.13 0.65 12.35
C GLY A 374 -0.83 -0.44 13.17
N ASP A 375 -0.29 -1.68 13.18
CA ASP A 375 -0.80 -2.79 13.99
C ASP A 375 -0.21 -2.76 15.40
N PRO A 376 -1.01 -2.50 16.47
CA PRO A 376 -0.52 -2.44 17.85
C PRO A 376 0.15 -3.72 18.33
N CYS A 377 -0.17 -4.87 17.70
CA CYS A 377 0.45 -6.16 18.04
C CYS A 377 1.82 -6.37 17.39
N ARG A 378 2.28 -5.46 16.52
CA ARG A 378 3.49 -5.63 15.70
C ARG A 378 4.35 -4.38 15.62
N ASN A 379 4.15 -3.38 16.46
CA ASN A 379 4.82 -2.09 16.38
C ASN A 379 5.83 -1.80 17.51
N ASP A 380 6.14 -2.77 18.36
CA ASP A 380 7.10 -2.61 19.47
C ASP A 380 8.46 -2.07 18.99
N TRP A 381 8.97 -2.58 17.86
CA TRP A 381 10.21 -2.13 17.25
C TRP A 381 10.21 -0.62 16.93
N PHE A 382 9.05 -0.09 16.52
CA PHE A 382 8.91 1.33 16.18
C PHE A 382 8.88 2.20 17.44
N ILE A 383 8.20 1.73 18.48
CA ILE A 383 8.20 2.36 19.79
C ILE A 383 9.63 2.38 20.36
N ASP A 384 10.36 1.25 20.30
CA ASP A 384 11.75 1.16 20.73
C ASP A 384 12.69 2.03 19.88
N PHE A 385 12.39 2.21 18.61
CA PHE A 385 13.11 3.15 17.77
C PHE A 385 12.87 4.61 18.19
N LEU A 386 11.64 4.97 18.52
CA LEU A 386 11.28 6.34 18.91
C LEU A 386 11.79 6.71 20.33
N TYR A 387 11.69 5.80 21.27
CA TYR A 387 11.94 6.13 22.70
C TYR A 387 13.20 5.48 23.27
N GLY A 388 13.82 4.57 22.53
CA GLY A 388 14.88 3.69 23.03
C GLY A 388 14.30 2.43 23.65
N GLU A 389 15.14 1.40 23.83
CA GLU A 389 14.71 0.15 24.46
C GLU A 389 14.27 0.42 25.90
N ALA A 390 13.08 -0.08 26.26
CA ALA A 390 12.66 -0.06 27.68
C ALA A 390 13.71 -0.81 28.51
N PRO A 391 14.09 -0.33 29.70
CA PRO A 391 14.97 -1.06 30.55
C PRO A 391 14.37 -2.45 30.83
N ASP A 392 15.20 -3.49 30.63
CA ASP A 392 14.81 -4.88 30.86
C ASP A 392 14.39 -5.04 32.33
N CYS A 393 13.07 -5.16 32.58
CA CYS A 393 12.51 -5.38 33.92
C CYS A 393 12.62 -6.84 34.38
N SER A 394 13.36 -7.69 33.64
CA SER A 394 13.63 -9.09 33.99
C SER A 394 15.03 -9.26 34.62
N ARG A 395 15.30 -8.57 35.76
CA ARG A 395 16.37 -8.94 36.67
C ARG A 395 15.85 -9.00 38.12
#